data_d17a8f83f7980bb7912d08122e62e3ba
#
_entry.id   d17a8f83f7980bb7912d08122e62e3ba
#
_cell.length_a   1.000
_cell.length_b   1.000
_cell.length_c   1.000
_cell.angle_alpha   90.00
_cell.angle_beta   90.00
_cell.angle_gamma   90.00
#
_symmetry.space_group_name_H-M   'P 1'
#
loop_
_entity.id
_entity.type
_entity.pdbx_description
1 polymer ?
#
loop_
_entity_poly.entity_id
_entity_poly.type
_entity_poly.pdbx_seq_one_letter_code
_entity_poly.pdbx_strand_id
1 'polypeptide(L)'
;MFLAHWCPHCQREVPLLVKWNQDGLVPSGVDVIAVATSTDPASPNFPPSEWLAREEFPALWPVMADSAEKTAANAMGVSGFPFFVLLDSSGKVAFRGSGEIEMKVLTDIINKTLGV
;
A
#
# COMPACT_ATOMS: atom_id res chain seq x y z
N MET A 1 1.11 -2.16 2.38
CA MET A 1 1.39 -0.79 1.92
C MET A 1 0.74 0.22 2.85
N PHE A 2 1.37 1.36 3.04
CA PHE A 2 0.86 2.44 3.88
C PHE A 2 0.42 3.60 2.99
N LEU A 3 -0.80 4.06 3.18
CA LEU A 3 -1.42 5.09 2.36
C LEU A 3 -1.94 6.22 3.25
N ALA A 4 -1.75 7.47 2.80
CA ALA A 4 -2.37 8.65 3.38
C ALA A 4 -3.34 9.24 2.36
N HIS A 5 -4.61 9.37 2.72
CA HIS A 5 -5.68 9.77 1.79
C HIS A 5 -5.46 11.16 1.16
N TRP A 6 -4.75 12.04 1.87
CA TRP A 6 -4.49 13.40 1.44
C TRP A 6 -3.21 13.55 0.62
N CYS A 7 -2.36 12.52 0.55
CA CYS A 7 -1.07 12.62 -0.12
C CYS A 7 -1.22 12.48 -1.64
N PRO A 8 -0.76 13.48 -2.43
CA PRO A 8 -0.86 13.41 -3.90
C PRO A 8 -0.15 12.19 -4.50
N HIS A 9 0.96 11.74 -3.90
CA HIS A 9 1.68 10.55 -4.37
C HIS A 9 0.81 9.29 -4.23
N CYS A 10 0.08 9.14 -3.12
CA CYS A 10 -0.86 8.03 -2.94
C CYS A 10 -2.03 8.13 -3.92
N GLN A 11 -2.53 9.34 -4.17
CA GLN A 11 -3.61 9.58 -5.12
C GLN A 11 -3.24 9.18 -6.54
N ARG A 12 -1.97 9.29 -6.91
CA ARG A 12 -1.47 8.83 -8.21
C ARG A 12 -1.19 7.32 -8.23
N GLU A 13 -0.68 6.78 -7.13
CA GLU A 13 -0.28 5.36 -7.08
C GLU A 13 -1.48 4.42 -6.99
N VAL A 14 -2.53 4.78 -6.25
CA VAL A 14 -3.68 3.88 -6.04
C VAL A 14 -4.33 3.45 -7.36
N PRO A 15 -4.61 4.32 -8.33
CA PRO A 15 -5.16 3.87 -9.61
C PRO A 15 -4.26 2.88 -10.35
N LEU A 16 -2.94 3.03 -10.24
CA LEU A 16 -1.98 2.10 -10.86
C LEU A 16 -1.99 0.74 -10.17
N LEU A 17 -2.10 0.72 -8.85
CA LEU A 17 -2.25 -0.51 -8.08
C LEU A 17 -3.54 -1.24 -8.44
N VAL A 18 -4.65 -0.51 -8.55
CA VAL A 18 -5.94 -1.06 -8.94
C VAL A 18 -5.85 -1.69 -10.33
N LYS A 19 -5.27 -0.98 -11.29
CA LYS A 19 -5.09 -1.49 -12.66
C LYS A 19 -4.18 -2.72 -12.69
N TRP A 20 -3.10 -2.70 -11.96
CA TRP A 20 -2.16 -3.83 -11.81
C TRP A 20 -2.90 -5.09 -11.33
N ASN A 21 -3.80 -4.94 -10.37
CA ASN A 21 -4.64 -6.04 -9.90
C ASN A 21 -5.66 -6.48 -10.97
N GLN A 22 -6.34 -5.53 -11.60
CA GLN A 22 -7.35 -5.82 -12.63
C GLN A 22 -6.75 -6.53 -13.84
N ASP A 23 -5.51 -6.20 -14.19
CA ASP A 23 -4.79 -6.82 -15.30
C ASP A 23 -4.22 -8.21 -14.96
N GLY A 24 -4.43 -8.69 -13.74
CA GLY A 24 -3.94 -9.99 -13.29
C GLY A 24 -2.43 -10.08 -13.13
N LEU A 25 -1.77 -8.94 -12.90
CA LEU A 25 -0.30 -8.84 -12.84
C LEU A 25 0.27 -8.99 -11.43
N VAL A 26 -0.59 -9.02 -10.41
CA VAL A 26 -0.14 -9.27 -9.04
C VAL A 26 0.38 -10.71 -8.96
N PRO A 27 1.64 -10.93 -8.55
CA PRO A 27 2.17 -12.29 -8.46
C PRO A 27 1.31 -13.17 -7.56
N SER A 28 1.07 -14.41 -7.98
CA SER A 28 0.41 -15.38 -7.11
C SER A 28 1.31 -15.73 -5.93
N GLY A 29 0.71 -16.03 -4.78
CA GLY A 29 1.48 -16.35 -3.57
C GLY A 29 1.84 -15.14 -2.72
N VAL A 30 1.36 -13.95 -3.07
CA VAL A 30 1.50 -12.75 -2.23
C VAL A 30 0.13 -12.28 -1.76
N ASP A 31 0.03 -11.96 -0.48
CA ASP A 31 -1.14 -11.28 0.08
C ASP A 31 -0.86 -9.78 0.16
N VAL A 32 -1.87 -8.98 -0.17
CA VAL A 32 -1.75 -7.52 -0.15
C VAL A 32 -2.62 -6.95 0.96
N ILE A 33 -2.01 -6.13 1.81
CA ILE A 33 -2.69 -5.43 2.90
C ILE A 33 -2.35 -3.94 2.78
N ALA A 34 -3.36 -3.10 2.93
CA ALA A 34 -3.18 -1.66 3.02
C ALA A 34 -3.44 -1.18 4.45
N VAL A 35 -2.67 -0.19 4.88
CA VAL A 35 -2.89 0.52 6.13
C VAL A 35 -3.11 1.98 5.83
N ALA A 36 -4.29 2.49 6.16
CA ALA A 36 -4.60 3.92 6.09
C ALA A 36 -4.05 4.59 7.34
N THR A 37 -3.07 5.46 7.17
CA THR A 37 -2.37 6.12 8.27
C THR A 37 -2.35 7.63 8.11
N SER A 38 -1.99 8.34 9.15
CA SER A 38 -1.93 9.81 9.16
C SER A 38 -3.26 10.44 8.74
N THR A 39 -4.36 9.81 9.11
CA THR A 39 -5.70 10.22 8.73
C THR A 39 -6.04 11.58 9.34
N ASP A 40 -6.57 12.48 8.49
CA ASP A 40 -6.89 13.85 8.89
C ASP A 40 -8.27 14.24 8.35
N PRO A 41 -9.27 14.42 9.24
CA PRO A 41 -10.62 14.81 8.81
C PRO A 41 -10.72 16.14 8.07
N ALA A 42 -9.72 17.02 8.24
CA ALA A 42 -9.69 18.33 7.59
C ALA A 42 -9.02 18.31 6.22
N SER A 43 -8.46 17.17 5.80
CA SER A 43 -7.71 17.05 4.54
C SER A 43 -8.54 16.36 3.46
N PRO A 44 -8.17 16.52 2.16
CA PRO A 44 -8.91 15.93 1.03
C PRO A 44 -9.02 14.41 1.12
N ASN A 45 -10.11 13.88 0.53
CA ASN A 45 -10.37 12.44 0.41
C ASN A 45 -10.62 11.74 1.75
N PHE A 46 -11.07 12.46 2.75
CA PHE A 46 -11.52 11.88 4.01
C PHE A 46 -12.99 11.44 3.88
N PRO A 47 -13.39 10.28 4.42
CA PRO A 47 -12.53 9.27 5.06
C PRO A 47 -11.82 8.37 4.04
N PRO A 48 -10.72 7.73 4.43
CA PRO A 48 -9.97 6.86 3.51
C PRO A 48 -10.81 5.75 2.88
N SER A 49 -11.75 5.19 3.61
CA SER A 49 -12.63 4.12 3.11
C SER A 49 -13.48 4.57 1.91
N GLU A 50 -14.00 5.78 1.94
CA GLU A 50 -14.78 6.32 0.81
C GLU A 50 -13.89 6.65 -0.38
N TRP A 51 -12.70 7.20 -0.12
CA TRP A 51 -11.72 7.47 -1.18
C TRP A 51 -11.32 6.18 -1.91
N LEU A 52 -10.96 5.15 -1.16
CA LEU A 52 -10.56 3.87 -1.75
C LEU A 52 -11.71 3.19 -2.48
N ALA A 53 -12.95 3.34 -1.98
CA ALA A 53 -14.13 2.83 -2.68
C ALA A 53 -14.34 3.51 -4.03
N ARG A 54 -14.16 4.84 -4.11
CA ARG A 54 -14.25 5.59 -5.37
C ARG A 54 -13.17 5.16 -6.37
N GLU A 55 -11.99 4.78 -5.87
CA GLU A 55 -10.89 4.30 -6.70
C GLU A 55 -11.03 2.82 -7.07
N GLU A 56 -12.10 2.16 -6.64
CA GLU A 56 -12.31 0.73 -6.88
C GLU A 56 -11.18 -0.14 -6.34
N PHE A 57 -10.70 0.20 -5.15
CA PHE A 57 -9.63 -0.56 -4.49
C PHE A 57 -10.05 -2.02 -4.34
N PRO A 58 -9.16 -3.00 -4.62
CA PRO A 58 -9.54 -4.41 -4.62
C PRO A 58 -10.19 -4.85 -3.31
N ALA A 59 -11.39 -5.44 -3.40
CA ALA A 59 -12.13 -5.88 -2.22
C ALA A 59 -11.41 -6.97 -1.43
N LEU A 60 -10.54 -7.75 -2.08
CA LEU A 60 -9.76 -8.80 -1.44
C LEU A 60 -8.51 -8.30 -0.72
N TRP A 61 -8.17 -7.02 -0.88
CA TRP A 61 -7.06 -6.40 -0.15
C TRP A 61 -7.58 -5.75 1.12
N PRO A 62 -7.33 -6.33 2.30
CA PRO A 62 -7.78 -5.71 3.55
C PRO A 62 -7.20 -4.32 3.71
N VAL A 63 -8.03 -3.40 4.20
CA VAL A 63 -7.60 -2.04 4.55
C VAL A 63 -7.77 -1.88 6.05
N MET A 64 -6.67 -1.65 6.73
CA MET A 64 -6.65 -1.46 8.18
C MET A 64 -6.45 0.01 8.49
N ALA A 65 -7.07 0.47 9.57
CA ALA A 65 -6.88 1.85 10.05
C ALA A 65 -5.76 1.88 11.07
N ASP A 66 -4.75 2.72 10.83
CA ASP A 66 -3.72 2.98 11.84
C ASP A 66 -4.30 3.78 13.01
N SER A 67 -3.66 3.69 14.16
CA SER A 67 -4.03 4.50 15.31
C SER A 67 -3.73 5.98 15.09
N ALA A 68 -4.35 6.85 15.90
CA ALA A 68 -4.06 8.28 15.87
C ALA A 68 -2.58 8.58 16.14
N GLU A 69 -1.93 7.74 16.93
CA GLU A 69 -0.50 7.85 17.26
C GLU A 69 0.40 7.27 16.17
N LYS A 70 -0.18 6.73 15.09
CA LYS A 70 0.54 6.12 13.96
C LYS A 70 1.40 4.93 14.37
N THR A 71 0.85 4.08 15.23
CA THR A 71 1.57 2.94 15.82
C THR A 71 2.12 2.00 14.75
N ALA A 72 1.31 1.63 13.74
CA ALA A 72 1.75 0.73 12.68
C ALA A 72 2.81 1.38 11.78
N ALA A 73 2.59 2.63 11.37
CA ALA A 73 3.54 3.35 10.54
C ALA A 73 4.89 3.53 11.25
N ASN A 74 4.87 3.87 12.53
CA ASN A 74 6.08 4.02 13.32
C ASN A 74 6.82 2.70 13.48
N ALA A 75 6.12 1.61 13.71
CA ALA A 75 6.71 0.28 13.85
C ALA A 75 7.44 -0.17 12.58
N MET A 76 6.95 0.21 11.41
CA MET A 76 7.55 -0.15 10.12
C MET A 76 8.54 0.89 9.59
N GLY A 77 8.76 1.97 10.32
CA GLY A 77 9.69 3.02 9.92
C GLY A 77 9.24 3.82 8.71
N VAL A 78 7.93 4.05 8.57
CA VAL A 78 7.37 4.79 7.44
C VAL A 78 7.88 6.23 7.45
N SER A 79 8.55 6.61 6.37
CA SER A 79 9.19 7.93 6.21
C SER A 79 8.54 8.81 5.15
N GLY A 80 7.62 8.27 4.38
CA GLY A 80 6.90 9.00 3.32
C GLY A 80 5.80 8.12 2.73
N PHE A 81 5.01 8.67 1.83
CA PHE A 81 3.85 7.98 1.27
C PHE A 81 3.86 8.01 -0.26
N PRO A 82 3.34 6.95 -0.93
CA PRO A 82 3.03 5.65 -0.32
C PRO A 82 4.27 4.98 0.24
N PHE A 83 4.11 4.08 1.18
CA PHE A 83 5.23 3.32 1.72
C PHE A 83 4.95 1.83 1.55
N PHE A 84 5.91 1.10 1.00
CA PHE A 84 5.79 -0.32 0.74
C PHE A 84 6.68 -1.11 1.67
N VAL A 85 6.12 -2.17 2.26
CA VAL A 85 6.86 -3.14 3.05
C VAL A 85 6.54 -4.52 2.49
N LEU A 86 7.57 -5.26 2.11
CA LEU A 86 7.42 -6.64 1.69
C LEU A 86 7.98 -7.55 2.76
N LEU A 87 7.15 -8.44 3.27
CA LEU A 87 7.57 -9.45 4.24
C LEU A 87 7.72 -10.80 3.51
N ASP A 88 8.74 -11.55 3.88
CA ASP A 88 8.88 -12.92 3.41
C ASP A 88 7.94 -13.88 4.18
N SER A 89 7.97 -15.16 3.82
CA SER A 89 7.10 -16.16 4.46
C SER A 89 7.40 -16.40 5.95
N SER A 90 8.55 -15.95 6.44
CA SER A 90 8.90 -16.01 7.85
C SER A 90 8.52 -14.75 8.63
N GLY A 91 7.95 -13.74 7.94
CA GLY A 91 7.59 -12.47 8.54
C GLY A 91 8.73 -11.47 8.63
N LYS A 92 9.87 -11.74 8.00
CA LYS A 92 10.99 -10.79 7.96
C LYS A 92 10.82 -9.81 6.82
N VAL A 93 11.31 -8.59 7.02
CA VAL A 93 11.28 -7.55 6.00
C VAL A 93 12.28 -7.88 4.89
N ALA A 94 11.74 -8.11 3.69
CA ALA A 94 12.55 -8.34 2.48
C ALA A 94 12.81 -7.04 1.72
N PHE A 95 11.89 -6.08 1.81
CA PHE A 95 12.02 -4.78 1.14
C PHE A 95 11.20 -3.72 1.88
N ARG A 96 11.73 -2.49 1.93
CA ARG A 96 11.02 -1.29 2.36
C ARG A 96 11.37 -0.15 1.44
N GLY A 97 10.38 0.69 1.13
CA GLY A 97 10.65 1.88 0.33
C GLY A 97 9.51 2.87 0.38
N SER A 98 9.84 4.16 0.34
CA SER A 98 8.87 5.25 0.28
C SER A 98 8.77 5.81 -1.13
N GLY A 99 7.61 6.37 -1.47
CA GLY A 99 7.37 7.02 -2.74
C GLY A 99 6.71 6.13 -3.77
N GLU A 100 6.36 6.73 -4.88
CA GLU A 100 5.73 6.02 -6.00
C GLU A 100 6.71 5.00 -6.58
N ILE A 101 6.19 3.82 -6.92
CA ILE A 101 6.97 2.74 -7.52
C ILE A 101 6.26 2.26 -8.78
N GLU A 102 7.02 2.01 -9.85
CA GLU A 102 6.44 1.43 -11.06
C GLU A 102 5.98 -0.01 -10.77
N MET A 103 4.83 -0.39 -11.30
CA MET A 103 4.24 -1.72 -11.05
C MET A 103 5.16 -2.84 -11.52
N LYS A 104 5.89 -2.64 -12.63
CA LYS A 104 6.87 -3.62 -13.09
C LYS A 104 7.98 -3.83 -12.06
N VAL A 105 8.49 -2.75 -11.48
CA VAL A 105 9.54 -2.82 -10.45
C VAL A 105 9.01 -3.53 -9.20
N LEU A 106 7.80 -3.20 -8.78
CA LEU A 106 7.18 -3.86 -7.63
C LEU A 106 6.99 -5.36 -7.89
N THR A 107 6.53 -5.73 -9.09
CA THR A 107 6.39 -7.12 -9.51
C THR A 107 7.73 -7.86 -9.43
N ASP A 108 8.79 -7.25 -9.95
CA ASP A 108 10.12 -7.86 -9.95
C ASP A 108 10.67 -8.07 -8.52
N ILE A 109 10.44 -7.11 -7.64
CA ILE A 109 10.82 -7.21 -6.22
C ILE A 109 10.08 -8.37 -5.55
N ILE A 110 8.78 -8.46 -5.77
CA ILE A 110 7.96 -9.54 -5.20
C ILE A 110 8.42 -10.90 -5.74
N ASN A 111 8.60 -11.02 -7.05
CA ASN A 111 9.04 -12.28 -7.67
C ASN A 111 10.40 -12.72 -7.15
N LYS A 112 11.32 -11.79 -6.98
CA LYS A 112 12.64 -12.10 -6.41
C LYS A 112 12.51 -12.68 -5.00
N THR A 113 11.63 -12.11 -4.19
CA THR A 113 11.38 -12.59 -2.83
C THR A 113 10.70 -13.96 -2.83
N LEU A 114 9.78 -14.21 -3.78
CA LEU A 114 9.14 -15.50 -3.95
C LEU A 114 10.09 -16.59 -4.52
N GLY A 115 11.23 -16.20 -5.08
CA GLY A 115 12.17 -17.12 -5.69
C GLY A 115 11.82 -17.53 -7.11
N VAL A 116 11.05 -16.72 -7.79
CA VAL A 116 10.63 -16.97 -9.18
C VAL A 116 11.25 -16.01 -10.19
#